data_05471e0ecfccbf0042d3a0b265fa47b0
#
_entry.id   05471e0ecfccbf0042d3a0b265fa47b0
#
_cell.length_a   1.000
_cell.length_b   1.000
_cell.length_c   1.000
_cell.angle_alpha   90.00
_cell.angle_beta   90.00
_cell.angle_gamma   90.00
#
_symmetry.space_group_name_H-M   'P 1'
#
loop_
_entity.id
_entity.type
_entity.pdbx_description
1 polymer ?
#
loop_
_entity_poly.entity_id
_entity_poly.type
_entity_poly.pdbx_seq_one_letter_code
_entity_poly.pdbx_strand_id
1 'polypeptide(L)'
;MIRRLLLMLCTAAWISLLPSPALASPGLCTGPVCADDITRRAKNHWQLVMRLNDQQGHREKVVMDCRAKVLSPRAGQVDRGYATALGVRACRLANEEG
;
A
#
# COMPACT_ATOMS: atom_id res chain seq x y z
N MET A 1 38.06 -19.80 -20.42
CA MET A 1 38.21 -18.54 -19.82
C MET A 1 37.17 -17.57 -20.21
N ILE A 2 37.01 -17.35 -21.47
CA ILE A 2 36.01 -16.42 -21.93
C ILE A 2 34.65 -16.79 -21.47
N ARG A 3 34.35 -18.06 -21.42
CA ARG A 3 33.05 -18.49 -20.98
C ARG A 3 32.74 -18.08 -19.56
N ARG A 4 33.74 -18.06 -18.73
CA ARG A 4 33.50 -17.71 -17.37
C ARG A 4 33.14 -16.26 -17.24
N LEU A 5 33.72 -15.45 -18.06
CA LEU A 5 33.43 -14.04 -18.03
C LEU A 5 32.01 -13.81 -18.45
N LEU A 6 31.58 -14.57 -19.46
CA LEU A 6 30.23 -14.39 -19.93
C LEU A 6 29.21 -14.79 -18.86
N LEU A 7 29.54 -15.82 -18.12
CA LEU A 7 28.64 -16.25 -17.08
C LEU A 7 28.52 -15.22 -16.00
N MET A 8 29.59 -14.57 -15.69
CA MET A 8 29.57 -13.55 -14.67
C MET A 8 28.74 -12.36 -15.11
N LEU A 9 28.84 -12.02 -16.35
CA LEU A 9 28.07 -10.91 -16.85
C LEU A 9 26.59 -11.21 -16.78
N CYS A 10 26.22 -12.41 -17.06
CA CYS A 10 24.81 -12.78 -16.99
C CYS A 10 24.30 -12.70 -15.58
N THR A 11 25.10 -13.09 -14.65
CA THR A 11 24.70 -13.06 -13.26
C THR A 11 24.46 -11.63 -12.83
N ALA A 12 25.30 -10.74 -13.24
CA ALA A 12 25.15 -9.37 -12.86
C ALA A 12 23.84 -8.79 -13.44
N ALA A 13 23.52 -9.19 -14.64
CA ALA A 13 22.31 -8.70 -15.25
C ALA A 13 21.10 -9.17 -14.48
N TRP A 14 21.16 -10.36 -13.97
CA TRP A 14 20.04 -10.87 -13.22
C TRP A 14 19.82 -10.04 -11.98
N ILE A 15 20.84 -9.73 -11.27
CA ILE A 15 20.71 -8.97 -10.06
C ILE A 15 20.10 -7.62 -10.33
N SER A 16 20.44 -7.01 -11.40
CA SER A 16 19.93 -5.69 -11.65
C SER A 16 18.44 -5.68 -11.95
N LEU A 17 17.89 -6.80 -12.33
CA LEU A 17 16.47 -6.81 -12.62
C LEU A 17 15.61 -7.01 -11.41
N LEU A 18 16.16 -7.52 -10.36
CA LEU A 18 15.37 -7.84 -9.22
C LEU A 18 14.70 -6.73 -8.49
N PRO A 19 15.31 -5.68 -8.24
CA PRO A 19 14.71 -4.68 -7.39
C PRO A 19 13.54 -3.95 -7.91
N SER A 20 13.47 -3.76 -9.14
CA SER A 20 12.51 -2.85 -9.62
C SER A 20 11.09 -3.14 -9.30
N PRO A 21 10.59 -4.29 -9.47
CA PRO A 21 9.18 -4.47 -9.28
C PRO A 21 8.71 -4.32 -7.88
N ALA A 22 9.55 -4.62 -6.99
CA ALA A 22 9.12 -4.62 -5.65
C ALA A 22 8.67 -3.31 -5.18
N LEU A 23 9.09 -2.30 -5.84
CA LEU A 23 8.79 -1.07 -5.33
C LEU A 23 7.45 -0.64 -5.54
N ALA A 24 6.86 -1.06 -6.53
CA ALA A 24 5.60 -0.56 -6.88
C ALA A 24 4.58 -0.91 -5.88
N SER A 25 4.81 -1.86 -5.12
CA SER A 25 3.80 -2.27 -4.23
C SER A 25 3.58 -1.30 -3.13
N PRO A 26 2.43 -0.83 -2.92
CA PRO A 26 2.15 0.09 -1.89
C PRO A 26 2.28 -0.53 -0.54
N GLY A 27 1.84 -1.68 -0.34
CA GLY A 27 2.06 -2.36 0.89
C GLY A 27 2.07 -1.55 2.17
N LEU A 28 1.25 -0.55 2.29
CA LEU A 28 1.21 0.23 3.50
C LEU A 28 0.51 -0.58 4.57
N CYS A 29 1.15 -0.78 5.69
CA CYS A 29 0.58 -1.59 6.75
C CYS A 29 0.67 -0.91 8.11
N THR A 30 -0.29 -1.21 8.96
CA THR A 30 -0.27 -0.77 10.34
C THR A 30 -0.71 -1.98 11.15
N GLY A 31 0.19 -2.53 11.96
CA GLY A 31 -0.10 -3.77 12.64
C GLY A 31 -0.42 -4.86 11.64
N PRO A 32 -1.44 -5.64 11.86
CA PRO A 32 -1.79 -6.73 10.94
C PRO A 32 -2.59 -6.29 9.73
N VAL A 33 -2.92 -5.01 9.63
CA VAL A 33 -3.76 -4.53 8.54
C VAL A 33 -2.93 -3.85 7.49
N CYS A 34 -3.12 -4.21 6.24
CA CYS A 34 -2.39 -3.63 5.12
C CYS A 34 -3.36 -3.13 4.07
N ALA A 35 -2.93 -2.17 3.29
CA ALA A 35 -3.69 -1.66 2.17
C ALA A 35 -3.01 -2.09 0.88
N ASP A 36 -3.75 -2.76 0.03
CA ASP A 36 -3.21 -3.21 -1.24
C ASP A 36 -3.32 -2.13 -2.30
N ASP A 37 -4.30 -1.30 -2.20
CA ASP A 37 -4.60 -0.34 -3.24
C ASP A 37 -5.15 0.92 -2.59
N ILE A 38 -4.60 2.05 -2.90
CA ILE A 38 -5.03 3.31 -2.34
C ILE A 38 -5.19 4.29 -3.49
N THR A 39 -6.40 4.77 -3.68
CA THR A 39 -6.67 5.71 -4.76
C THR A 39 -7.44 6.91 -4.23
N ARG A 40 -7.25 8.05 -4.86
CA ARG A 40 -7.94 9.26 -4.45
C ARG A 40 -9.24 9.35 -5.22
N ARG A 41 -10.32 9.76 -4.57
CA ARG A 41 -11.60 9.87 -5.26
C ARG A 41 -11.59 11.10 -6.16
N ALA A 42 -12.16 10.95 -7.33
CA ALA A 42 -12.14 12.03 -8.29
C ALA A 42 -12.98 13.22 -7.84
N LYS A 43 -14.13 12.94 -7.27
CA LYS A 43 -14.98 14.04 -6.85
C LYS A 43 -14.53 14.68 -5.57
N ASN A 44 -14.10 13.88 -4.62
CA ASN A 44 -13.73 14.39 -3.32
C ASN A 44 -12.28 14.04 -3.07
N HIS A 45 -11.39 14.87 -3.55
CA HIS A 45 -9.97 14.53 -3.52
C HIS A 45 -9.41 14.41 -2.11
N TRP A 46 -10.18 14.78 -1.09
CA TRP A 46 -9.72 14.55 0.28
C TRP A 46 -10.13 13.18 0.80
N GLN A 47 -10.74 12.36 -0.03
CA GLN A 47 -11.13 11.03 0.35
C GLN A 47 -10.29 10.00 -0.39
N LEU A 48 -9.84 8.99 0.33
CA LEU A 48 -9.05 7.92 -0.25
C LEU A 48 -9.85 6.63 -0.18
N VAL A 49 -9.85 5.90 -1.28
CA VAL A 49 -10.47 4.57 -1.32
C VAL A 49 -9.36 3.58 -1.14
N MET A 50 -9.49 2.71 -0.16
CA MET A 50 -8.44 1.76 0.15
C MET A 50 -8.99 0.35 0.18
N ARG A 51 -8.21 -0.60 -0.27
CA ARG A 51 -8.57 -2.00 -0.15
C ARG A 51 -7.70 -2.56 0.97
N LEU A 52 -8.35 -2.95 2.03
CA LEU A 52 -7.65 -3.43 3.20
C LEU A 52 -7.67 -4.94 3.27
N ASN A 53 -6.64 -5.51 3.85
CA ASN A 53 -6.62 -6.93 4.13
C ASN A 53 -5.90 -7.13 5.45
N ASP A 54 -6.18 -8.23 6.13
CA ASP A 54 -5.50 -8.54 7.36
C ASP A 54 -4.92 -9.95 7.26
N GLN A 55 -4.27 -10.38 8.30
CA GLN A 55 -3.60 -11.66 8.25
C GLN A 55 -4.57 -12.83 8.37
N GLN A 56 -5.80 -12.56 8.69
CA GLN A 56 -6.80 -13.59 8.82
C GLN A 56 -7.60 -13.81 7.55
N GLY A 57 -7.25 -13.09 6.52
CA GLY A 57 -7.93 -13.27 5.24
C GLY A 57 -9.11 -12.36 5.01
N HIS A 58 -9.37 -11.45 5.90
CA HIS A 58 -10.47 -10.51 5.68
C HIS A 58 -10.03 -9.46 4.68
N ARG A 59 -10.93 -9.12 3.78
CA ARG A 59 -10.67 -8.07 2.79
C ARG A 59 -11.84 -7.13 2.79
N GLU A 60 -11.55 -5.87 2.69
CA GLU A 60 -12.59 -4.87 2.79
C GLU A 60 -12.21 -3.60 2.05
N LYS A 61 -13.16 -3.00 1.39
CA LYS A 61 -12.94 -1.74 0.70
C LYS A 61 -13.49 -0.65 1.60
N VAL A 62 -12.69 0.34 1.89
CA VAL A 62 -13.08 1.42 2.78
C VAL A 62 -12.74 2.76 2.18
N VAL A 63 -13.37 3.80 2.71
CA VAL A 63 -13.08 5.17 2.29
C VAL A 63 -12.61 5.92 3.51
N MET A 64 -11.44 6.55 3.41
CA MET A 64 -10.90 7.36 4.48
C MET A 64 -11.10 8.83 4.13
N ASP A 65 -11.81 9.55 4.98
CA ASP A 65 -11.99 10.98 4.78
C ASP A 65 -10.83 11.67 5.49
N CYS A 66 -9.95 12.26 4.74
CA CYS A 66 -8.75 12.85 5.32
C CYS A 66 -9.03 14.15 6.07
N ARG A 67 -10.11 14.84 5.74
CA ARG A 67 -10.45 16.06 6.45
C ARG A 67 -11.03 15.75 7.81
N ALA A 68 -11.99 14.83 7.85
CA ALA A 68 -12.64 14.46 9.08
C ALA A 68 -11.89 13.39 9.84
N LYS A 69 -10.98 12.72 9.18
CA LYS A 69 -10.24 11.60 9.74
C LYS A 69 -11.17 10.48 10.18
N VAL A 70 -12.13 10.20 9.34
CA VAL A 70 -13.12 9.17 9.60
C VAL A 70 -13.05 8.11 8.53
N LEU A 71 -13.09 6.87 8.96
CA LEU A 71 -13.08 5.74 8.06
C LEU A 71 -14.52 5.23 7.89
N SER A 72 -14.92 4.94 6.67
CA SER A 72 -16.25 4.44 6.38
C SER A 72 -16.15 3.12 5.64
N PRO A 73 -16.93 2.15 5.99
CA PRO A 73 -17.92 2.13 7.06
C PRO A 73 -17.27 2.10 8.44
N ARG A 74 -18.00 2.48 9.44
CA ARG A 74 -17.43 2.55 10.78
C ARG A 74 -17.22 1.18 11.39
N ALA A 75 -17.88 0.18 10.90
CA ALA A 75 -17.72 -1.18 11.38
C ALA A 75 -17.45 -2.09 10.20
N GLY A 76 -16.68 -3.11 10.41
CA GLY A 76 -16.39 -4.07 9.35
C GLY A 76 -15.53 -5.20 9.86
N GLN A 77 -15.08 -6.06 8.96
CA GLN A 77 -14.35 -7.24 9.34
C GLN A 77 -12.92 -6.96 9.77
N VAL A 78 -12.32 -5.94 9.23
CA VAL A 78 -10.96 -5.59 9.57
C VAL A 78 -10.97 -4.71 10.80
N ASP A 79 -10.00 -4.87 11.68
CA ASP A 79 -9.91 -4.10 12.92
C ASP A 79 -9.96 -2.61 12.64
N ARG A 80 -10.93 -1.94 13.22
CA ARG A 80 -11.13 -0.52 12.97
C ARG A 80 -10.04 0.38 13.54
N GLY A 81 -9.44 -0.02 14.61
CA GLY A 81 -8.36 0.76 15.20
C GLY A 81 -7.16 0.79 14.26
N TYR A 82 -6.73 -0.36 13.78
CA TYR A 82 -5.61 -0.42 12.87
C TYR A 82 -5.98 0.19 11.51
N ALA A 83 -7.20 -0.06 11.05
CA ALA A 83 -7.62 0.46 9.76
C ALA A 83 -7.64 1.99 9.77
N THR A 84 -8.12 2.59 10.85
CA THR A 84 -8.16 4.04 10.95
C THR A 84 -6.74 4.61 11.03
N ALA A 85 -5.88 3.98 11.80
CA ALA A 85 -4.50 4.43 11.90
C ALA A 85 -3.81 4.34 10.55
N LEU A 86 -4.07 3.29 9.81
CA LEU A 86 -3.50 3.14 8.48
C LEU A 86 -4.04 4.24 7.57
N GLY A 87 -5.33 4.54 7.67
CA GLY A 87 -5.94 5.59 6.87
C GLY A 87 -5.33 6.96 7.15
N VAL A 88 -5.07 7.25 8.41
CA VAL A 88 -4.46 8.52 8.77
C VAL A 88 -3.05 8.61 8.17
N ARG A 89 -2.29 7.50 8.20
CA ARG A 89 -0.99 7.49 7.59
C ARG A 89 -1.09 7.68 6.08
N ALA A 90 -2.05 7.03 5.46
CA ALA A 90 -2.24 7.14 4.01
C ALA A 90 -2.57 8.58 3.64
N CYS A 91 -3.40 9.24 4.43
CA CYS A 91 -3.74 10.62 4.17
C CYS A 91 -2.50 11.51 4.26
N ARG A 92 -1.66 11.24 5.25
CA ARG A 92 -0.46 12.03 5.41
C ARG A 92 0.47 11.85 4.22
N LEU A 93 0.64 10.61 3.78
CA LEU A 93 1.52 10.34 2.65
C LEU A 93 0.99 10.86 1.34
N ALA A 94 -0.33 10.78 1.16
CA ALA A 94 -0.92 11.19 -0.11
C ALA A 94 -1.07 12.68 -0.21
N ASN A 95 -1.10 13.38 0.89
CA ASN A 95 -1.47 14.73 0.82
C ASN A 95 -0.68 15.57 1.64
N GLU A 96 0.47 15.19 1.86
CA GLU A 96 1.21 15.90 2.66
C GLU A 96 1.22 17.13 2.26
N GLU A 97 0.90 17.27 1.22
CA GLU A 97 0.87 18.36 0.74
C GLU A 97 -0.29 18.95 0.92
N GLY A 98 -1.03 18.56 1.25
CA GLY A 98 -2.12 19.32 1.31
C GLY A 98 -3.31 19.01 1.44
#